data_b38c99c98e35baf83dccde314544b86f
#
_entry.id   b38c99c98e35baf83dccde314544b86f
#
_cell.length_a   1.000
_cell.length_b   1.000
_cell.length_c   1.000
_cell.angle_alpha   90.00
_cell.angle_beta   90.00
_cell.angle_gamma   90.00
#
_symmetry.space_group_name_H-M   'P 1'
#
loop_
_entity.id
_entity.type
_entity.pdbx_description
1 polymer ?
#
loop_
_entity_poly.entity_id
_entity_poly.type
_entity_poly.pdbx_seq_one_letter_code
_entity_poly.pdbx_strand_id
1 'polypeptide(L)'
;KKDKHESVIFRRDNSHYEKRGSEEVCIDEELPFEIPSGWSWSRLGTCLDVRDGTHDTPRYVSEGVPLVTSKNLSNGRIDFSTAKLISREDSQAINQRSKVDSGDIMYAMIGSIGNPVLYQGTDEFSIKNMALFKNIPAGMYMEYVYWFLVLAQEDMRKAASGGVQAFVSLGYLRNYLIAVPPIAEQKRICDTIKQTLPLLAAL
;
A
#
# COMPACT_ATOMS: atom_id res chain seq x y z
N LYS A 1 -23.04 -0.20 -7.00
CA LYS A 1 -22.42 1.14 -7.18
C LYS A 1 -21.12 0.89 -7.92
N LYS A 2 -20.97 1.42 -9.17
CA LYS A 2 -19.67 1.41 -9.88
C LYS A 2 -18.66 2.13 -9.00
N ASP A 3 -17.53 1.47 -8.79
CA ASP A 3 -16.47 1.99 -7.91
C ASP A 3 -15.92 3.28 -8.54
N LYS A 4 -15.96 4.39 -7.80
CA LYS A 4 -15.47 5.71 -8.28
C LYS A 4 -13.97 5.73 -8.56
N HIS A 5 -13.27 4.65 -8.27
CA HIS A 5 -11.82 4.50 -8.42
C HIS A 5 -11.40 3.67 -9.63
N GLU A 6 -12.38 3.10 -10.36
CA GLU A 6 -12.07 2.33 -11.57
C GLU A 6 -11.55 3.26 -12.66
N SER A 7 -10.29 3.09 -13.01
CA SER A 7 -9.64 3.80 -14.12
C SER A 7 -8.97 2.81 -15.05
N VAL A 8 -8.91 3.16 -16.33
CA VAL A 8 -8.17 2.40 -17.35
C VAL A 8 -7.17 3.34 -17.98
N ILE A 9 -5.87 3.02 -17.83
CA ILE A 9 -4.79 3.75 -18.50
C ILE A 9 -4.41 2.97 -19.75
N PHE A 10 -4.35 3.67 -20.90
CA PHE A 10 -4.04 3.08 -22.19
C PHE A 10 -3.18 4.02 -23.02
N ARG A 11 -2.49 3.47 -24.02
CA ARG A 11 -1.66 4.22 -24.95
C ARG A 11 -2.42 4.45 -26.27
N ARG A 12 -2.37 5.67 -26.77
CA ARG A 12 -2.88 6.09 -28.09
C ARG A 12 -1.95 7.16 -28.65
N ASP A 13 -1.54 7.03 -29.92
CA ASP A 13 -0.72 8.02 -30.65
C ASP A 13 0.55 8.47 -29.89
N ASN A 14 1.25 7.53 -29.26
CA ASN A 14 2.43 7.72 -28.41
C ASN A 14 2.19 8.43 -27.07
N SER A 15 0.96 8.78 -26.72
CA SER A 15 0.57 9.39 -25.45
C SER A 15 -0.24 8.41 -24.58
N HIS A 16 -0.20 8.63 -23.27
CA HIS A 16 -0.99 7.86 -22.31
C HIS A 16 -2.24 8.64 -21.90
N TYR A 17 -3.35 7.96 -21.89
CA TYR A 17 -4.65 8.49 -21.50
C TYR A 17 -5.22 7.68 -20.36
N GLU A 18 -5.85 8.36 -19.43
CA GLU A 18 -6.65 7.72 -18.36
C GLU A 18 -8.13 7.96 -18.65
N LYS A 19 -8.91 6.88 -18.63
CA LYS A 19 -10.36 6.90 -18.73
C LYS A 19 -10.99 6.58 -17.40
N ARG A 20 -11.82 7.49 -16.88
CA ARG A 20 -12.62 7.33 -15.67
C ARG A 20 -14.10 7.57 -16.01
N GLY A 21 -14.88 6.52 -16.10
CA GLY A 21 -16.26 6.61 -16.58
C GLY A 21 -16.33 7.11 -18.03
N SER A 22 -16.90 8.31 -18.25
CA SER A 22 -16.96 8.97 -19.56
C SER A 22 -15.82 9.95 -19.82
N GLU A 23 -15.04 10.30 -18.81
CA GLU A 23 -13.93 11.26 -18.94
C GLU A 23 -12.68 10.57 -19.43
N GLU A 24 -11.94 11.23 -20.31
CA GLU A 24 -10.66 10.79 -20.85
C GLU A 24 -9.69 11.96 -20.82
N VAL A 25 -8.55 11.77 -20.15
CA VAL A 25 -7.54 12.81 -19.94
C VAL A 25 -6.16 12.26 -20.32
N CYS A 26 -5.34 13.08 -21.01
CA CYS A 26 -3.94 12.80 -21.24
C CYS A 26 -3.17 12.92 -19.90
N ILE A 27 -2.35 11.93 -19.57
CA ILE A 27 -1.60 11.86 -18.31
C ILE A 27 -0.08 11.82 -18.52
N ASP A 28 0.43 12.15 -19.68
CA ASP A 28 1.88 12.06 -19.97
C ASP A 28 2.71 12.87 -18.98
N GLU A 29 2.21 14.03 -18.53
CA GLU A 29 2.89 14.87 -17.53
C GLU A 29 2.90 14.28 -16.11
N GLU A 30 2.01 13.31 -15.83
CA GLU A 30 1.98 12.62 -14.54
C GLU A 30 2.96 11.42 -14.48
N LEU A 31 3.42 10.94 -15.65
CA LEU A 31 4.25 9.74 -15.72
C LEU A 31 5.69 10.06 -15.32
N PRO A 32 6.24 9.36 -14.32
CA PRO A 32 7.58 9.67 -13.82
C PRO A 32 8.70 9.20 -14.75
N PHE A 33 8.42 8.24 -15.64
CA PHE A 33 9.39 7.66 -16.58
C PHE A 33 8.68 6.85 -17.67
N GLU A 34 9.39 6.50 -18.73
CA GLU A 34 8.89 5.57 -19.73
C GLU A 34 9.01 4.11 -19.25
N ILE A 35 8.01 3.30 -19.60
CA ILE A 35 7.98 1.86 -19.27
C ILE A 35 8.26 1.01 -20.51
N PRO A 36 8.87 -0.20 -20.37
CA PRO A 36 9.10 -1.13 -21.47
C PRO A 36 7.80 -1.55 -22.18
N SER A 37 7.91 -1.95 -23.44
CA SER A 37 6.78 -2.55 -24.16
C SER A 37 6.32 -3.82 -23.43
N GLY A 38 5.01 -3.98 -23.28
CA GLY A 38 4.41 -5.09 -22.52
C GLY A 38 4.18 -4.78 -21.03
N TRP A 39 4.64 -3.61 -20.53
CA TRP A 39 4.22 -3.07 -19.24
C TRP A 39 3.04 -2.12 -19.44
N SER A 40 2.30 -1.87 -18.38
CA SER A 40 1.21 -0.87 -18.36
C SER A 40 1.28 -0.02 -17.10
N TRP A 41 0.73 1.19 -17.19
CA TRP A 41 0.48 2.01 -16.03
C TRP A 41 -0.88 1.68 -15.42
N SER A 42 -0.96 1.73 -14.11
CA SER A 42 -2.23 1.60 -13.37
C SER A 42 -2.23 2.52 -12.15
N ARG A 43 -3.41 2.73 -11.57
CA ARG A 43 -3.54 3.33 -10.22
C ARG A 43 -3.54 2.21 -9.18
N LEU A 44 -2.91 2.42 -8.01
CA LEU A 44 -2.91 1.41 -6.94
C LEU A 44 -4.32 0.97 -6.56
N GLY A 45 -5.29 1.90 -6.51
CA GLY A 45 -6.69 1.57 -6.20
C GLY A 45 -7.44 0.84 -7.31
N THR A 46 -6.86 0.72 -8.51
CA THR A 46 -7.42 -0.07 -9.62
C THR A 46 -6.91 -1.51 -9.59
N CYS A 47 -5.63 -1.73 -9.27
CA CYS A 47 -5.01 -3.05 -9.26
C CYS A 47 -4.97 -3.72 -7.88
N LEU A 48 -5.40 -3.01 -6.82
CA LEU A 48 -5.44 -3.49 -5.43
C LEU A 48 -6.71 -2.97 -4.74
N ASP A 49 -7.20 -3.74 -3.75
CA ASP A 49 -8.20 -3.24 -2.80
C ASP A 49 -7.48 -2.47 -1.68
N VAL A 50 -7.55 -1.14 -1.76
CA VAL A 50 -6.85 -0.23 -0.83
C VAL A 50 -7.83 0.27 0.21
N ARG A 51 -7.64 -0.16 1.45
CA ARG A 51 -8.46 0.18 2.63
C ARG A 51 -7.65 0.99 3.63
N ASP A 52 -8.32 1.51 4.64
CA ASP A 52 -7.69 2.10 5.82
C ASP A 52 -8.13 1.39 7.11
N GLY A 53 -7.25 1.39 8.10
CA GLY A 53 -7.56 0.98 9.46
C GLY A 53 -8.52 1.98 10.15
N THR A 54 -8.88 1.70 11.39
CA THR A 54 -9.71 2.63 12.17
C THR A 54 -9.01 3.97 12.38
N HIS A 55 -9.78 5.05 12.42
CA HIS A 55 -9.30 6.37 12.85
C HIS A 55 -9.66 6.64 14.33
N ASP A 56 -10.68 5.96 14.84
CA ASP A 56 -11.07 6.05 16.23
C ASP A 56 -10.03 5.38 17.14
N THR A 57 -9.99 5.82 18.39
CA THR A 57 -9.15 5.21 19.42
C THR A 57 -10.04 4.43 20.37
N PRO A 58 -10.13 3.10 20.25
CA PRO A 58 -10.82 2.26 21.20
C PRO A 58 -10.23 2.41 22.60
N ARG A 59 -10.98 2.02 23.61
CA ARG A 59 -10.47 1.96 25.00
C ARG A 59 -9.39 0.88 25.08
N TYR A 60 -8.23 1.25 25.60
CA TYR A 60 -7.17 0.29 25.86
C TYR A 60 -7.50 -0.57 27.09
N VAL A 61 -7.13 -1.83 27.01
CA VAL A 61 -7.33 -2.86 28.03
C VAL A 61 -6.00 -3.50 28.42
N SER A 62 -5.96 -4.20 29.56
CA SER A 62 -4.77 -4.93 30.03
C SER A 62 -4.57 -6.27 29.31
N GLU A 63 -5.67 -6.87 28.83
CA GLU A 63 -5.66 -8.14 28.10
C GLU A 63 -6.58 -8.03 26.89
N GLY A 64 -6.14 -8.47 25.70
CA GLY A 64 -6.94 -8.33 24.48
C GLY A 64 -6.14 -8.53 23.21
N VAL A 65 -6.56 -7.84 22.15
CA VAL A 65 -6.00 -7.94 20.79
C VAL A 65 -5.11 -6.71 20.51
N PRO A 66 -3.90 -6.89 19.95
CA PRO A 66 -3.03 -5.77 19.60
C PRO A 66 -3.67 -4.81 18.60
N LEU A 67 -3.56 -3.49 18.87
CA LEU A 67 -3.87 -2.42 17.94
C LEU A 67 -2.57 -1.86 17.38
N VAL A 68 -2.25 -2.25 16.15
CA VAL A 68 -1.03 -1.86 15.45
C VAL A 68 -1.18 -0.48 14.83
N THR A 69 -0.20 0.38 15.02
CA THR A 69 -0.11 1.74 14.50
C THR A 69 1.21 1.94 13.74
N SER A 70 1.42 3.09 13.12
CA SER A 70 2.68 3.43 12.44
C SER A 70 3.92 3.25 13.32
N LYS A 71 3.79 3.40 14.66
CA LYS A 71 4.89 3.23 15.61
C LYS A 71 5.36 1.79 15.76
N ASN A 72 4.51 0.85 15.39
CA ASN A 72 4.80 -0.59 15.47
C ASN A 72 5.41 -1.14 14.17
N LEU A 73 5.52 -0.32 13.10
CA LEU A 73 6.10 -0.75 11.83
C LEU A 73 7.57 -0.30 11.75
N SER A 74 8.47 -1.24 11.62
CA SER A 74 9.91 -0.98 11.47
C SER A 74 10.59 -2.08 10.67
N ASN A 75 11.47 -1.69 9.75
CA ASN A 75 12.31 -2.61 8.98
C ASN A 75 11.53 -3.76 8.31
N GLY A 76 10.35 -3.47 7.75
CA GLY A 76 9.50 -4.47 7.10
C GLY A 76 8.85 -5.46 8.06
N ARG A 77 8.77 -5.16 9.35
CA ARG A 77 8.20 -6.03 10.41
C ARG A 77 7.25 -5.25 11.30
N ILE A 78 6.40 -6.02 12.03
CA ILE A 78 5.54 -5.49 13.08
C ILE A 78 6.20 -5.79 14.43
N ASP A 79 6.34 -4.77 15.25
CA ASP A 79 6.67 -4.93 16.67
C ASP A 79 5.38 -4.95 17.51
N PHE A 80 4.93 -6.13 17.87
CA PHE A 80 3.76 -6.31 18.73
C PHE A 80 4.03 -6.00 20.20
N SER A 81 5.29 -5.99 20.65
CA SER A 81 5.66 -5.84 22.07
C SER A 81 5.26 -4.49 22.64
N THR A 82 5.17 -3.46 21.76
CA THR A 82 4.81 -2.10 22.14
C THR A 82 3.37 -1.73 21.74
N ALA A 83 2.63 -2.66 21.12
CA ALA A 83 1.25 -2.42 20.68
C ALA A 83 0.32 -2.33 21.91
N LYS A 84 -0.59 -1.35 21.88
CA LYS A 84 -1.67 -1.26 22.86
C LYS A 84 -2.71 -2.33 22.59
N LEU A 85 -3.33 -2.85 23.65
CA LEU A 85 -4.36 -3.87 23.54
C LEU A 85 -5.74 -3.24 23.57
N ILE A 86 -6.67 -3.78 22.77
CA ILE A 86 -8.09 -3.41 22.69
C ILE A 86 -8.95 -4.64 22.96
N SER A 87 -10.23 -4.43 23.27
CA SER A 87 -11.17 -5.53 23.49
C SER A 87 -11.32 -6.39 22.21
N ARG A 88 -11.74 -7.64 22.36
CA ARG A 88 -12.04 -8.50 21.21
C ARG A 88 -13.22 -7.98 20.40
N GLU A 89 -14.19 -7.37 21.04
CA GLU A 89 -15.36 -6.77 20.42
C GLU A 89 -14.93 -5.59 19.51
N ASP A 90 -14.09 -4.68 20.03
CA ASP A 90 -13.54 -3.57 19.24
C ASP A 90 -12.71 -4.08 18.06
N SER A 91 -11.86 -5.10 18.31
CA SER A 91 -11.06 -5.72 17.25
C SER A 91 -11.93 -6.32 16.16
N GLN A 92 -12.98 -7.06 16.52
CA GLN A 92 -13.91 -7.64 15.55
C GLN A 92 -14.62 -6.57 14.73
N ALA A 93 -15.07 -5.48 15.37
CA ALA A 93 -15.70 -4.36 14.67
C ALA A 93 -14.74 -3.69 13.66
N ILE A 94 -13.50 -3.44 14.05
CA ILE A 94 -12.47 -2.87 13.16
C ILE A 94 -12.18 -3.83 12.01
N ASN A 95 -12.02 -5.10 12.29
CA ASN A 95 -11.62 -6.13 11.33
C ASN A 95 -12.73 -6.51 10.35
N GLN A 96 -13.99 -6.12 10.57
CA GLN A 96 -15.03 -6.21 9.53
C GLN A 96 -14.63 -5.45 8.25
N ARG A 97 -13.89 -4.34 8.39
CA ARG A 97 -13.46 -3.50 7.28
C ARG A 97 -12.00 -3.70 6.90
N SER A 98 -11.13 -3.83 7.87
CA SER A 98 -9.67 -3.74 7.70
C SER A 98 -8.89 -4.90 8.33
N LYS A 99 -9.48 -6.11 8.33
CA LYS A 99 -8.74 -7.31 8.71
C LYS A 99 -7.52 -7.48 7.82
N VAL A 100 -6.37 -7.69 8.44
CA VAL A 100 -5.12 -8.01 7.76
C VAL A 100 -5.01 -9.53 7.61
N ASP A 101 -4.81 -9.98 6.38
CA ASP A 101 -4.60 -11.39 6.06
C ASP A 101 -3.14 -11.60 5.56
N SER A 102 -2.66 -12.84 5.59
CA SER A 102 -1.34 -13.16 5.05
C SER A 102 -1.26 -12.79 3.55
N GLY A 103 -0.21 -12.08 3.16
CA GLY A 103 -0.04 -11.53 1.81
C GLY A 103 -0.48 -10.07 1.66
N ASP A 104 -1.13 -9.49 2.65
CA ASP A 104 -1.49 -8.06 2.63
C ASP A 104 -0.29 -7.17 2.99
N ILE A 105 -0.34 -5.91 2.55
CA ILE A 105 0.68 -4.93 2.88
C ILE A 105 0.07 -3.80 3.71
N MET A 106 0.68 -3.53 4.87
CA MET A 106 0.39 -2.34 5.68
C MET A 106 1.35 -1.21 5.35
N TYR A 107 0.86 0.02 5.42
CA TYR A 107 1.63 1.23 5.11
C TYR A 107 1.21 2.37 6.03
N ALA A 108 2.16 2.99 6.71
CA ALA A 108 1.87 4.10 7.62
C ALA A 108 1.46 5.35 6.84
N MET A 109 0.27 5.89 7.14
CA MET A 109 -0.28 7.08 6.49
C MET A 109 0.00 8.37 7.25
N ILE A 110 0.29 8.30 8.55
CA ILE A 110 0.38 9.44 9.46
C ILE A 110 1.66 9.36 10.26
N GLY A 111 2.34 10.48 10.42
CA GLY A 111 3.60 10.59 11.18
C GLY A 111 4.78 9.99 10.42
N SER A 112 5.18 8.79 10.77
CA SER A 112 6.24 8.05 10.05
C SER A 112 5.70 7.43 8.76
N ILE A 113 5.35 8.27 7.78
CA ILE A 113 4.78 7.85 6.50
C ILE A 113 5.68 6.83 5.82
N GLY A 114 5.10 5.74 5.32
CA GLY A 114 5.83 4.66 4.66
C GLY A 114 5.96 3.41 5.51
N ASN A 115 7.17 2.89 5.64
CA ASN A 115 7.49 1.66 6.36
C ASN A 115 6.56 0.50 5.97
N PRO A 116 6.47 0.15 4.66
CA PRO A 116 5.60 -0.94 4.24
C PRO A 116 5.99 -2.25 4.92
N VAL A 117 4.98 -3.04 5.27
CA VAL A 117 5.16 -4.39 5.82
C VAL A 117 4.30 -5.36 5.02
N LEU A 118 4.92 -6.28 4.30
CA LEU A 118 4.26 -7.43 3.69
C LEU A 118 4.05 -8.47 4.78
N TYR A 119 2.81 -8.62 5.25
CA TYR A 119 2.48 -9.53 6.33
C TYR A 119 2.41 -10.98 5.85
N GLN A 120 3.08 -11.87 6.56
CA GLN A 120 3.17 -13.30 6.22
C GLN A 120 2.76 -14.21 7.40
N GLY A 121 2.19 -13.61 8.46
CA GLY A 121 1.84 -14.33 9.69
C GLY A 121 0.38 -14.75 9.76
N THR A 122 -0.01 -15.21 10.95
CA THR A 122 -1.37 -15.63 11.30
C THR A 122 -1.86 -14.97 12.59
N ASP A 123 -1.11 -13.96 13.11
CA ASP A 123 -1.47 -13.27 14.34
C ASP A 123 -2.81 -12.55 14.23
N GLU A 124 -3.55 -12.49 15.31
CA GLU A 124 -4.77 -11.70 15.42
C GLU A 124 -4.42 -10.28 15.89
N PHE A 125 -4.72 -9.27 15.10
CA PHE A 125 -4.55 -7.86 15.45
C PHE A 125 -5.47 -6.97 14.63
N SER A 126 -5.55 -5.70 15.03
CA SER A 126 -6.24 -4.65 14.27
C SER A 126 -5.28 -3.52 13.95
N ILE A 127 -5.62 -2.71 12.94
CA ILE A 127 -4.78 -1.60 12.47
C ILE A 127 -5.48 -0.25 12.65
N LYS A 128 -4.68 0.78 12.95
CA LYS A 128 -5.14 2.15 13.12
C LYS A 128 -4.27 3.13 12.33
N ASN A 129 -4.93 4.06 11.60
CA ASN A 129 -4.27 5.14 10.84
C ASN A 129 -3.22 4.62 9.84
N MET A 130 -3.49 3.48 9.23
CA MET A 130 -2.64 2.85 8.22
C MET A 130 -3.46 2.50 6.98
N ALA A 131 -2.83 2.54 5.82
CA ALA A 131 -3.37 1.92 4.63
C ALA A 131 -3.11 0.41 4.65
N LEU A 132 -4.05 -0.33 4.11
CA LEU A 132 -4.01 -1.76 3.91
C LEU A 132 -4.20 -2.04 2.41
N PHE A 133 -3.19 -2.61 1.79
CA PHE A 133 -3.25 -3.02 0.39
C PHE A 133 -3.51 -4.53 0.33
N LYS A 134 -4.65 -4.90 -0.21
CA LYS A 134 -5.07 -6.29 -0.39
C LYS A 134 -5.05 -6.67 -1.86
N ASN A 135 -4.64 -7.90 -2.13
CA ASN A 135 -4.69 -8.41 -3.49
C ASN A 135 -6.14 -8.60 -3.96
N ILE A 136 -6.36 -8.48 -5.27
CA ILE A 136 -7.63 -8.78 -5.93
C ILE A 136 -7.46 -9.99 -6.85
N PRO A 137 -8.54 -10.68 -7.28
CA PRO A 137 -8.44 -11.96 -8.02
C PRO A 137 -7.60 -11.93 -9.30
N ALA A 138 -7.55 -10.80 -10.01
CA ALA A 138 -6.70 -10.61 -11.21
C ALA A 138 -5.38 -9.91 -10.89
N GLY A 139 -4.93 -10.01 -9.67
CA GLY A 139 -4.08 -9.06 -9.01
C GLY A 139 -2.59 -9.15 -9.31
N MET A 140 -1.86 -8.48 -8.43
CA MET A 140 -0.43 -8.26 -8.50
C MET A 140 0.33 -9.34 -7.74
N TYR A 141 1.60 -9.53 -8.04
CA TYR A 141 2.51 -10.22 -7.14
C TYR A 141 2.82 -9.29 -5.96
N MET A 142 2.28 -9.58 -4.78
CA MET A 142 2.28 -8.64 -3.64
C MET A 142 3.68 -8.27 -3.17
N GLU A 143 4.67 -9.13 -3.36
CA GLU A 143 6.05 -8.79 -3.06
C GLU A 143 6.60 -7.71 -4.03
N TYR A 144 6.17 -7.70 -5.29
CA TYR A 144 6.48 -6.60 -6.21
C TYR A 144 5.88 -5.28 -5.73
N VAL A 145 4.62 -5.30 -5.29
CA VAL A 145 3.95 -4.13 -4.71
C VAL A 145 4.70 -3.64 -3.46
N TYR A 146 5.14 -4.55 -2.60
CA TYR A 146 5.95 -4.21 -1.43
C TYR A 146 7.23 -3.45 -1.81
N TRP A 147 8.01 -3.97 -2.75
CA TRP A 147 9.25 -3.31 -3.20
C TRP A 147 8.97 -1.97 -3.90
N PHE A 148 7.88 -1.90 -4.67
CA PHE A 148 7.43 -0.64 -5.26
C PHE A 148 7.11 0.39 -4.17
N LEU A 149 6.39 0.03 -3.12
CA LEU A 149 6.07 0.93 -2.00
C LEU A 149 7.32 1.34 -1.19
N VAL A 150 8.30 0.44 -1.05
CA VAL A 150 9.61 0.78 -0.46
C VAL A 150 10.31 1.86 -1.27
N LEU A 151 10.27 1.78 -2.60
CA LEU A 151 10.85 2.80 -3.49
C LEU A 151 10.05 4.11 -3.43
N ALA A 152 8.73 4.04 -3.58
CA ALA A 152 7.84 5.19 -3.71
C ALA A 152 7.64 5.98 -2.40
N GLN A 153 7.97 5.41 -1.23
CA GLN A 153 7.71 6.05 0.06
C GLN A 153 8.40 7.41 0.23
N GLU A 154 9.55 7.61 -0.41
CA GLU A 154 10.25 8.89 -0.34
C GLU A 154 9.46 10.01 -1.04
N ASP A 155 8.93 9.74 -2.22
CA ASP A 155 8.11 10.70 -2.96
C ASP A 155 6.76 10.93 -2.27
N MET A 156 6.18 9.88 -1.69
CA MET A 156 4.96 10.00 -0.87
C MET A 156 5.19 10.86 0.39
N ARG A 157 6.37 10.77 1.02
CA ARG A 157 6.75 11.66 2.13
C ARG A 157 6.88 13.11 1.70
N LYS A 158 7.48 13.38 0.55
CA LYS A 158 7.60 14.74 -0.01
C LYS A 158 6.24 15.33 -0.37
N ALA A 159 5.31 14.51 -0.85
CA ALA A 159 3.95 14.91 -1.19
C ALA A 159 3.03 15.04 0.03
N ALA A 160 3.47 14.61 1.21
CA ALA A 160 2.66 14.64 2.42
C ALA A 160 2.31 16.07 2.84
N SER A 161 1.08 16.27 3.27
CA SER A 161 0.55 17.51 3.79
C SER A 161 0.38 17.47 5.31
N GLY A 162 0.32 18.63 5.96
CA GLY A 162 0.07 18.77 7.39
C GLY A 162 1.16 19.57 8.11
N GLY A 163 0.75 20.57 8.89
CA GLY A 163 1.68 21.50 9.57
C GLY A 163 2.32 20.92 10.83
N VAL A 164 1.54 20.20 11.64
CA VAL A 164 2.01 19.63 12.93
C VAL A 164 2.34 18.15 12.76
N GLN A 165 1.59 17.43 11.94
CA GLN A 165 1.82 16.01 11.66
C GLN A 165 1.55 15.74 10.19
N ALA A 166 2.60 15.33 9.46
CA ALA A 166 2.51 14.99 8.05
C ALA A 166 1.60 13.75 7.84
N PHE A 167 0.80 13.78 6.79
CA PHE A 167 -0.04 12.64 6.41
C PHE A 167 -0.20 12.52 4.89
N VAL A 168 -0.47 11.32 4.43
CA VAL A 168 -0.96 11.02 3.07
C VAL A 168 -2.39 10.47 3.17
N SER A 169 -3.28 10.93 2.30
CA SER A 169 -4.66 10.48 2.30
C SER A 169 -4.80 9.13 1.61
N LEU A 170 -5.85 8.38 1.96
CA LEU A 170 -6.19 7.14 1.26
C LEU A 170 -6.50 7.40 -0.23
N GLY A 171 -7.12 8.55 -0.53
CA GLY A 171 -7.36 9.00 -1.91
C GLY A 171 -6.07 9.19 -2.70
N TYR A 172 -5.04 9.81 -2.10
CA TYR A 172 -3.72 9.95 -2.71
C TYR A 172 -3.11 8.58 -3.01
N LEU A 173 -3.09 7.66 -2.04
CA LEU A 173 -2.55 6.31 -2.23
C LEU A 173 -3.29 5.53 -3.33
N ARG A 174 -4.63 5.61 -3.36
CA ARG A 174 -5.43 4.96 -4.41
C ARG A 174 -5.13 5.49 -5.81
N ASN A 175 -4.86 6.79 -5.92
CA ASN A 175 -4.55 7.45 -7.20
C ASN A 175 -3.07 7.40 -7.58
N TYR A 176 -2.20 6.87 -6.71
CA TYR A 176 -0.76 6.78 -7.00
C TYR A 176 -0.50 5.83 -8.17
N LEU A 177 0.33 6.26 -9.12
CA LEU A 177 0.67 5.49 -10.32
C LEU A 177 1.65 4.37 -9.99
N ILE A 178 1.40 3.19 -10.53
CA ILE A 178 2.30 2.04 -10.48
C ILE A 178 2.53 1.49 -11.88
N ALA A 179 3.79 1.22 -12.22
CA ALA A 179 4.13 0.46 -13.42
C ALA A 179 3.84 -1.03 -13.17
N VAL A 180 3.13 -1.66 -14.09
CA VAL A 180 2.65 -3.05 -13.96
C VAL A 180 3.30 -3.92 -15.03
N PRO A 181 4.40 -4.63 -14.70
CA PRO A 181 4.96 -5.67 -15.56
C PRO A 181 4.04 -6.89 -15.66
N PRO A 182 4.21 -7.75 -16.66
CA PRO A 182 3.66 -9.11 -16.64
C PRO A 182 4.06 -9.84 -15.34
N ILE A 183 3.21 -10.75 -14.83
CA ILE A 183 3.40 -11.39 -13.52
C ILE A 183 4.75 -12.14 -13.40
N ALA A 184 5.21 -12.76 -14.49
CA ALA A 184 6.51 -13.42 -14.54
C ALA A 184 7.67 -12.43 -14.34
N GLU A 185 7.54 -11.24 -14.91
CA GLU A 185 8.52 -10.17 -14.77
C GLU A 185 8.50 -9.55 -13.37
N GLN A 186 7.31 -9.37 -12.75
CA GLN A 186 7.21 -8.96 -11.35
C GLN A 186 8.00 -9.90 -10.42
N LYS A 187 7.86 -11.22 -10.63
CA LYS A 187 8.60 -12.23 -9.86
C LYS A 187 10.10 -12.13 -10.11
N ARG A 188 10.54 -12.03 -11.38
CA ARG A 188 11.94 -11.89 -11.75
C ARG A 188 12.59 -10.66 -11.11
N ILE A 189 11.87 -9.53 -11.07
CA ILE A 189 12.33 -8.31 -10.41
C ILE A 189 12.55 -8.56 -8.92
N CYS A 190 11.59 -9.19 -8.23
CA CYS A 190 11.71 -9.50 -6.81
C CYS A 190 12.88 -10.43 -6.51
N ASP A 191 13.08 -11.46 -7.32
CA ASP A 191 14.20 -12.40 -7.17
C ASP A 191 15.55 -11.70 -7.36
N THR A 192 15.64 -10.78 -8.33
CA THR A 192 16.83 -9.96 -8.54
C THR A 192 17.11 -9.05 -7.33
N ILE A 193 16.09 -8.39 -6.80
CA ILE A 193 16.22 -7.54 -5.60
C ILE A 193 16.74 -8.36 -4.42
N LYS A 194 16.17 -9.52 -4.15
CA LYS A 194 16.59 -10.42 -3.05
C LYS A 194 18.05 -10.86 -3.18
N GLN A 195 18.53 -11.10 -4.39
CA GLN A 195 19.92 -11.49 -4.65
C GLN A 195 20.88 -10.30 -4.50
N THR A 196 20.45 -9.10 -4.90
CA THR A 196 21.35 -7.93 -4.98
C THR A 196 21.43 -7.16 -3.66
N LEU A 197 20.34 -6.98 -2.91
CA LEU A 197 20.32 -6.21 -1.67
C LEU A 197 21.34 -6.68 -0.62
N PRO A 198 21.51 -8.00 -0.35
CA PRO A 198 22.52 -8.47 0.61
C PRO A 198 23.94 -8.13 0.18
N LEU A 199 24.22 -8.08 -1.11
CA LEU A 199 25.55 -7.74 -1.66
C LEU A 199 25.87 -6.26 -1.44
N LEU A 200 24.86 -5.38 -1.60
CA LEU A 200 25.02 -3.95 -1.36
C LEU A 200 25.18 -3.62 0.13
N ALA A 201 24.54 -4.38 1.01
CA ALA A 201 24.67 -4.20 2.47
C ALA A 201 26.00 -4.69 3.03
N ALA A 202 26.81 -5.41 2.26
CA ALA A 202 28.11 -5.93 2.63
C ALA A 202 29.29 -5.01 2.20
N LEU A 203 28.99 -3.92 1.48
CA LEU A 203 29.93 -2.86 1.08
C LEU A 203 29.98 -1.74 2.10
#